data_b8a2b8c4c7a7400b830588eb01d33d8d
#
_entry.id   b8a2b8c4c7a7400b830588eb01d33d8d
#
_cell.length_a   1.000
_cell.length_b   1.000
_cell.length_c   1.000
_cell.angle_alpha   90.00
_cell.angle_beta   90.00
_cell.angle_gamma   90.00
#
_symmetry.space_group_name_H-M   'P 1'
#
loop_
_entity.id
_entity.type
_entity.pdbx_description
1 polymer ?
#
loop_
_entity_poly.entity_id
_entity_poly.type
_entity_poly.pdbx_seq_one_letter_code
_entity_poly.pdbx_strand_id
1 'polypeptide(L)'
;MKKLILYPLSILLFLSTNLAAQTCCQLETMGDYQLLGGSLDFIRAHAEPLPFTFVSKEGGEMVSFPTKDSTGKAGGFLIKAKKKSKKWLLVYQEWWGLNDYVKKQAEAFYTDLGGEVNVLALDMYDGKVATKREDAGKYMGEAKEERLESIMQGAVKFAGKRAQFASVGWCFGGGLSLKSAIVEGKRAVGCLMYYGMPIKDVEKLKTLNTDVKGYFSGREKWINKTVVEEFAKNMTTAGKVLDYKIYDAEHGFANPSNPAFDKAATEETYAASIKYLKMKFGI
;
A
#
# COMPACT_ATOMS: atom_id res chain seq x y z
N MET A 1 -66.81 -52.52 -5.33
CA MET A 1 -66.24 -51.68 -4.30
C MET A 1 -64.72 -51.76 -4.42
N LYS A 2 -64.09 -50.78 -5.08
CA LYS A 2 -62.60 -50.68 -5.24
C LYS A 2 -62.12 -49.57 -4.32
N LYS A 3 -61.33 -49.90 -3.32
CA LYS A 3 -60.69 -48.96 -2.41
C LYS A 3 -59.47 -48.32 -3.09
N LEU A 4 -59.51 -46.99 -3.22
CA LEU A 4 -58.39 -46.18 -3.71
C LEU A 4 -57.50 -45.91 -2.52
N ILE A 5 -56.24 -46.34 -2.61
CA ILE A 5 -55.19 -46.05 -1.61
C ILE A 5 -54.40 -44.84 -2.12
N LEU A 6 -54.58 -43.68 -1.42
CA LEU A 6 -53.74 -42.51 -1.64
C LEU A 6 -52.42 -42.66 -0.83
N TYR A 7 -51.27 -42.59 -1.53
CA TYR A 7 -49.98 -42.42 -0.88
C TYR A 7 -49.67 -40.92 -0.78
N PRO A 8 -49.20 -40.41 0.35
CA PRO A 8 -48.76 -39.04 0.44
C PRO A 8 -47.34 -38.92 -0.14
N LEU A 9 -47.20 -38.04 -1.10
CA LEU A 9 -45.93 -37.67 -1.71
C LEU A 9 -45.18 -36.71 -0.76
N SER A 10 -44.20 -37.22 -0.01
CA SER A 10 -43.33 -36.41 0.84
C SER A 10 -42.28 -35.67 -0.05
N ILE A 11 -42.53 -34.40 -0.25
CA ILE A 11 -41.53 -33.50 -0.90
C ILE A 11 -40.48 -33.19 0.14
N LEU A 12 -39.30 -33.78 0.01
CA LEU A 12 -38.11 -33.41 0.76
C LEU A 12 -37.54 -32.11 0.15
N LEU A 13 -37.73 -30.98 0.82
CA LEU A 13 -37.02 -29.73 0.51
C LEU A 13 -35.59 -29.87 0.97
N PHE A 14 -34.64 -30.06 0.02
CA PHE A 14 -33.22 -29.83 0.26
C PHE A 14 -32.99 -28.32 0.29
N LEU A 15 -32.97 -27.72 1.48
CA LEU A 15 -32.32 -26.42 1.67
C LEU A 15 -30.81 -26.63 1.62
N SER A 16 -30.23 -26.32 0.49
CA SER A 16 -28.78 -26.18 0.36
C SER A 16 -28.32 -24.90 1.09
N THR A 17 -27.82 -25.06 2.31
CA THR A 17 -27.10 -24.01 3.03
C THR A 17 -25.68 -23.87 2.45
N ASN A 18 -25.55 -23.15 1.36
CA ASN A 18 -24.27 -22.64 0.88
C ASN A 18 -24.13 -21.16 1.27
N LEU A 19 -23.93 -20.91 2.56
CA LEU A 19 -23.64 -19.56 3.05
C LEU A 19 -22.67 -19.65 4.24
N ALA A 20 -21.44 -20.05 4.00
CA ALA A 20 -20.36 -19.93 5.01
C ALA A 20 -18.93 -20.05 4.44
N ALA A 21 -18.69 -19.81 3.16
CA ALA A 21 -17.34 -19.98 2.59
C ALA A 21 -16.76 -18.71 1.94
N GLN A 22 -17.39 -17.55 2.08
CA GLN A 22 -16.91 -16.32 1.42
C GLN A 22 -16.36 -15.24 2.37
N THR A 23 -16.32 -15.46 3.68
CA THR A 23 -15.95 -14.39 4.63
C THR A 23 -14.57 -14.56 5.27
N CYS A 24 -13.84 -15.65 5.03
CA CYS A 24 -12.54 -15.90 5.68
C CYS A 24 -11.31 -15.40 4.94
N CYS A 25 -11.38 -14.99 3.68
CA CYS A 25 -10.17 -14.65 2.90
C CYS A 25 -9.86 -13.14 2.78
N GLN A 26 -10.63 -12.25 3.40
CA GLN A 26 -10.46 -10.80 3.22
C GLN A 26 -9.62 -10.09 4.31
N LEU A 27 -9.25 -10.76 5.40
CA LEU A 27 -8.77 -10.10 6.62
C LEU A 27 -7.26 -10.18 6.87
N GLU A 28 -6.47 -10.98 6.13
CA GLU A 28 -5.14 -11.35 6.61
C GLU A 28 -4.09 -10.21 6.60
N THR A 29 -4.04 -9.35 5.58
CA THR A 29 -2.98 -8.31 5.53
C THR A 29 -3.31 -7.08 6.37
N MET A 30 -4.58 -6.66 6.41
CA MET A 30 -5.00 -5.54 7.26
C MET A 30 -5.12 -5.95 8.71
N GLY A 31 -5.49 -7.21 9.00
CA GLY A 31 -5.45 -7.77 10.34
C GLY A 31 -4.04 -7.68 10.97
N ASP A 32 -3.00 -7.94 10.19
CA ASP A 32 -1.61 -7.80 10.66
C ASP A 32 -1.29 -6.33 11.04
N TYR A 33 -1.70 -5.33 10.24
CA TYR A 33 -1.47 -3.93 10.59
C TYR A 33 -2.32 -3.45 11.78
N GLN A 34 -3.56 -3.91 11.90
CA GLN A 34 -4.42 -3.62 13.06
C GLN A 34 -3.82 -4.22 14.34
N LEU A 35 -3.30 -5.45 14.29
CA LEU A 35 -2.61 -6.08 15.40
C LEU A 35 -1.33 -5.33 15.77
N LEU A 36 -0.52 -4.91 14.80
CA LEU A 36 0.69 -4.12 15.03
C LEU A 36 0.35 -2.76 15.64
N GLY A 37 -0.68 -2.07 15.13
CA GLY A 37 -1.14 -0.79 15.66
C GLY A 37 -1.60 -0.85 17.12
N GLY A 38 -2.12 -2.02 17.56
CA GLY A 38 -2.47 -2.29 18.96
C GLY A 38 -1.33 -2.84 19.82
N SER A 39 -0.17 -3.18 19.23
CA SER A 39 0.96 -3.77 19.95
C SER A 39 1.83 -2.73 20.64
N LEU A 40 1.89 -2.76 21.96
CA LEU A 40 2.78 -1.87 22.74
C LEU A 40 4.25 -2.05 22.38
N ASP A 41 4.69 -3.26 22.07
CA ASP A 41 6.07 -3.55 21.66
C ASP A 41 6.38 -2.87 20.31
N PHE A 42 5.46 -2.96 19.35
CA PHE A 42 5.59 -2.29 18.06
C PHE A 42 5.61 -0.77 18.23
N ILE A 43 4.66 -0.22 18.98
CA ILE A 43 4.57 1.22 19.24
C ILE A 43 5.86 1.74 19.89
N ARG A 44 6.38 1.06 20.91
CA ARG A 44 7.60 1.47 21.63
C ARG A 44 8.88 1.36 20.81
N ALA A 45 8.91 0.47 19.84
CA ALA A 45 10.08 0.28 18.96
C ALA A 45 10.23 1.42 17.92
N HIS A 46 9.21 2.28 17.75
CA HIS A 46 9.26 3.35 16.78
C HIS A 46 9.49 4.70 17.46
N ALA A 47 10.55 5.41 17.05
CA ALA A 47 10.82 6.76 17.51
C ALA A 47 9.85 7.75 16.86
N GLU A 48 9.46 8.77 17.60
CA GLU A 48 8.63 9.87 17.10
C GLU A 48 9.39 10.69 16.05
N PRO A 49 8.72 11.15 14.99
CA PRO A 49 9.37 11.94 13.95
C PRO A 49 9.78 13.31 14.52
N LEU A 50 10.95 13.77 14.13
CA LEU A 50 11.38 15.12 14.48
C LEU A 50 10.44 16.15 13.83
N PRO A 51 10.18 17.31 14.48
CA PRO A 51 9.42 18.40 13.86
C PRO A 51 10.07 18.84 12.54
N PHE A 52 9.26 18.89 11.48
CA PHE A 52 9.71 19.29 10.17
C PHE A 52 8.57 19.96 9.40
N THR A 53 8.89 21.04 8.69
CA THR A 53 7.94 21.73 7.82
C THR A 53 8.47 21.72 6.40
N PHE A 54 7.63 21.35 5.47
CA PHE A 54 7.93 21.28 4.05
C PHE A 54 7.09 22.30 3.28
N VAL A 55 7.75 23.05 2.42
CA VAL A 55 7.10 23.92 1.42
C VAL A 55 7.53 23.46 0.04
N SER A 56 6.58 23.11 -0.79
CA SER A 56 6.86 22.65 -2.15
C SER A 56 7.51 23.72 -3.00
N LYS A 57 8.52 23.34 -3.75
CA LYS A 57 9.19 24.18 -4.74
C LYS A 57 8.71 23.90 -6.17
N GLU A 58 8.07 22.75 -6.36
CA GLU A 58 7.58 22.25 -7.65
C GLU A 58 6.05 22.43 -7.83
N GLY A 59 5.43 23.30 -7.01
CA GLY A 59 4.02 23.63 -7.12
C GLY A 59 3.07 22.53 -6.63
N GLY A 60 3.54 21.71 -5.68
CA GLY A 60 2.70 20.70 -5.05
C GLY A 60 1.56 21.32 -4.22
N GLU A 61 0.38 20.77 -4.36
CA GLU A 61 -0.86 21.25 -3.70
C GLU A 61 -1.68 20.10 -3.13
N MET A 62 -2.45 20.37 -2.07
CA MET A 62 -3.43 19.42 -1.58
C MET A 62 -4.63 19.41 -2.52
N VAL A 63 -5.01 18.21 -2.95
CA VAL A 63 -6.18 17.98 -3.81
C VAL A 63 -7.20 17.08 -3.13
N SER A 64 -8.45 17.17 -3.59
CA SER A 64 -9.53 16.25 -3.18
C SER A 64 -10.13 15.59 -4.40
N PHE A 65 -10.54 14.33 -4.24
CA PHE A 65 -11.18 13.55 -5.30
C PHE A 65 -12.29 12.65 -4.71
N PRO A 66 -13.33 12.33 -5.51
CA PRO A 66 -14.45 11.53 -5.04
C PRO A 66 -14.07 10.07 -4.82
N THR A 67 -14.65 9.47 -3.79
CA THR A 67 -14.62 8.04 -3.47
C THR A 67 -16.03 7.44 -3.55
N LYS A 68 -16.11 6.11 -3.55
CA LYS A 68 -17.41 5.41 -3.65
C LYS A 68 -18.02 5.05 -2.29
N ASP A 69 -17.23 5.11 -1.24
CA ASP A 69 -17.70 4.80 0.11
C ASP A 69 -18.54 5.96 0.72
N SER A 70 -19.03 5.75 1.93
CA SER A 70 -19.86 6.72 2.65
C SER A 70 -19.17 8.05 2.96
N THR A 71 -17.83 8.10 2.96
CA THR A 71 -17.06 9.33 3.12
C THR A 71 -17.17 10.24 1.89
N GLY A 72 -17.36 9.66 0.70
CA GLY A 72 -17.62 10.35 -0.56
C GLY A 72 -16.43 11.09 -1.16
N LYS A 73 -15.35 11.32 -0.42
CA LYS A 73 -14.14 12.02 -0.87
C LYS A 73 -12.89 11.52 -0.16
N ALA A 74 -11.75 11.68 -0.81
CA ALA A 74 -10.43 11.52 -0.25
C ALA A 74 -9.50 12.64 -0.74
N GLY A 75 -8.28 12.69 -0.24
CA GLY A 75 -7.31 13.70 -0.60
C GLY A 75 -5.90 13.17 -0.77
N GLY A 76 -5.02 14.06 -1.15
CA GLY A 76 -3.59 13.80 -1.28
C GLY A 76 -2.82 15.03 -1.70
N PHE A 77 -1.51 14.97 -1.61
CA PHE A 77 -0.59 16.00 -2.10
C PHE A 77 -0.17 15.66 -3.53
N LEU A 78 -0.53 16.51 -4.48
CA LEU A 78 -0.31 16.31 -5.91
C LEU A 78 0.71 17.29 -6.45
N ILE A 79 1.70 16.76 -7.19
CA ILE A 79 2.58 17.53 -8.07
C ILE A 79 2.30 17.08 -9.50
N LYS A 80 1.78 17.97 -10.33
CA LYS A 80 1.45 17.68 -11.72
C LYS A 80 2.68 17.69 -12.60
N ALA A 81 2.77 16.75 -13.53
CA ALA A 81 3.82 16.73 -14.54
C ALA A 81 3.88 18.05 -15.33
N LYS A 82 5.10 18.51 -15.69
CA LYS A 82 5.32 19.76 -16.46
C LYS A 82 4.56 19.80 -17.79
N LYS A 83 4.37 18.64 -18.40
CA LYS A 83 3.56 18.45 -19.61
C LYS A 83 2.45 17.45 -19.32
N LYS A 84 1.37 17.49 -20.10
CA LYS A 84 0.28 16.52 -19.99
C LYS A 84 0.83 15.09 -20.03
N SER A 85 0.70 14.36 -18.94
CA SER A 85 1.22 13.02 -18.77
C SER A 85 0.12 12.03 -18.37
N LYS A 86 0.28 10.78 -18.79
CA LYS A 86 -0.55 9.64 -18.35
C LYS A 86 0.17 8.82 -17.26
N LYS A 87 1.40 9.17 -16.93
CA LYS A 87 2.26 8.50 -15.96
C LYS A 87 1.95 9.05 -14.57
N TRP A 88 1.69 8.15 -13.61
CA TRP A 88 1.33 8.50 -12.23
C TRP A 88 2.14 7.66 -11.25
N LEU A 89 2.81 8.32 -10.33
CA LEU A 89 3.40 7.70 -9.17
C LEU A 89 2.48 7.94 -7.96
N LEU A 90 1.94 6.87 -7.39
CA LEU A 90 1.20 6.92 -6.14
C LEU A 90 2.16 6.67 -4.98
N VAL A 91 2.21 7.60 -4.03
CA VAL A 91 3.10 7.56 -2.87
C VAL A 91 2.29 7.30 -1.61
N TYR A 92 2.70 6.30 -0.84
CA TYR A 92 1.99 5.84 0.35
C TYR A 92 2.79 6.18 1.61
N GLN A 93 2.12 6.86 2.53
CA GLN A 93 2.63 7.29 3.83
C GLN A 93 3.01 6.11 4.72
N GLU A 94 3.94 6.35 5.63
CA GLU A 94 4.13 5.47 6.78
C GLU A 94 2.94 5.58 7.77
N TRP A 95 3.00 4.90 8.87
CA TRP A 95 1.96 4.91 9.91
C TRP A 95 1.69 6.28 10.56
N TRP A 96 2.55 7.28 10.28
CA TRP A 96 2.43 8.65 10.79
C TRP A 96 1.37 9.51 10.10
N GLY A 97 0.84 9.09 8.98
CA GLY A 97 -0.03 9.91 8.13
C GLY A 97 0.73 10.67 7.04
N LEU A 98 0.00 11.43 6.22
CA LEU A 98 0.58 12.25 5.14
C LEU A 98 1.27 13.49 5.72
N ASN A 99 2.39 13.28 6.37
CA ASN A 99 3.21 14.33 6.97
C ASN A 99 4.15 15.00 5.94
N ASP A 100 4.86 16.01 6.38
CA ASP A 100 5.73 16.80 5.52
C ASP A 100 6.98 16.04 5.03
N TYR A 101 7.41 14.99 5.72
CA TYR A 101 8.45 14.10 5.22
C TYR A 101 7.98 13.33 3.97
N VAL A 102 6.76 12.82 3.96
CA VAL A 102 6.18 12.11 2.82
C VAL A 102 5.99 13.05 1.62
N LYS A 103 5.52 14.28 1.87
CA LYS A 103 5.37 15.30 0.81
C LYS A 103 6.71 15.68 0.20
N LYS A 104 7.75 15.87 1.03
CA LYS A 104 9.13 16.10 0.57
C LYS A 104 9.64 14.94 -0.28
N GLN A 105 9.41 13.70 0.15
CA GLN A 105 9.84 12.53 -0.60
C GLN A 105 9.12 12.41 -1.95
N ALA A 106 7.81 12.73 -1.98
CA ALA A 106 7.04 12.79 -3.22
C ALA A 106 7.63 13.83 -4.21
N GLU A 107 8.02 15.00 -3.72
CA GLU A 107 8.68 16.02 -4.56
C GLU A 107 10.06 15.59 -5.03
N ALA A 108 10.83 14.87 -4.22
CA ALA A 108 12.10 14.31 -4.64
C ALA A 108 11.94 13.33 -5.81
N PHE A 109 10.98 12.41 -5.74
CA PHE A 109 10.62 11.52 -6.86
C PHE A 109 10.21 12.31 -8.10
N TYR A 110 9.36 13.32 -7.95
CA TYR A 110 8.94 14.16 -9.06
C TYR A 110 10.13 14.81 -9.78
N THR A 111 11.05 15.40 -9.01
CA THR A 111 12.24 16.07 -9.53
C THR A 111 13.16 15.09 -10.25
N ASP A 112 13.45 13.93 -9.63
CA ASP A 112 14.40 12.95 -10.18
C ASP A 112 13.81 12.12 -11.34
N LEU A 113 12.47 12.12 -11.49
CA LEU A 113 11.77 11.66 -12.68
C LEU A 113 11.61 12.77 -13.76
N GLY A 114 12.35 13.87 -13.63
CA GLY A 114 12.41 14.95 -14.63
C GLY A 114 11.15 15.81 -14.72
N GLY A 115 10.20 15.65 -13.81
CA GLY A 115 8.88 16.32 -13.89
C GLY A 115 7.99 15.76 -15.00
N GLU A 116 8.22 14.52 -15.45
CA GLU A 116 7.44 13.86 -16.51
C GLU A 116 6.27 13.01 -15.98
N VAL A 117 6.24 12.78 -14.66
CA VAL A 117 5.28 11.92 -13.98
C VAL A 117 4.45 12.77 -13.02
N ASN A 118 3.13 12.58 -13.00
CA ASN A 118 2.30 13.13 -11.93
C ASN A 118 2.59 12.34 -10.65
N VAL A 119 2.90 13.01 -9.56
CA VAL A 119 3.16 12.36 -8.26
C VAL A 119 2.05 12.72 -7.30
N LEU A 120 1.35 11.72 -6.77
CA LEU A 120 0.25 11.89 -5.82
C LEU A 120 0.55 11.11 -4.54
N ALA A 121 0.90 11.83 -3.49
CA ALA A 121 1.01 11.26 -2.16
C ALA A 121 -0.38 11.24 -1.51
N LEU A 122 -0.89 10.02 -1.27
CA LEU A 122 -2.25 9.79 -0.80
C LEU A 122 -2.36 10.01 0.70
N ASP A 123 -3.45 10.66 1.11
CA ASP A 123 -3.84 10.75 2.52
C ASP A 123 -4.72 9.53 2.88
N MET A 124 -4.10 8.57 3.56
CA MET A 124 -4.76 7.33 3.92
C MET A 124 -5.50 7.39 5.27
N TYR A 125 -5.44 8.56 5.96
CA TYR A 125 -6.03 8.76 7.28
C TYR A 125 -7.00 9.95 7.36
N ASP A 126 -7.50 10.43 6.22
CA ASP A 126 -8.50 11.51 6.16
C ASP A 126 -8.07 12.78 6.90
N GLY A 127 -6.84 13.24 6.68
CA GLY A 127 -6.28 14.45 7.25
C GLY A 127 -5.58 14.25 8.59
N LYS A 128 -5.61 13.04 9.16
CA LYS A 128 -4.93 12.79 10.44
C LYS A 128 -3.43 12.59 10.24
N VAL A 129 -2.63 13.31 11.01
CA VAL A 129 -1.17 13.18 11.07
C VAL A 129 -0.77 13.00 12.52
N ALA A 130 -0.06 11.93 12.82
CA ALA A 130 0.43 11.64 14.17
C ALA A 130 1.82 12.27 14.38
N THR A 131 2.01 12.86 15.56
CA THR A 131 3.31 13.32 16.07
C THR A 131 3.76 12.49 17.26
N LYS A 132 2.83 11.70 17.84
CA LYS A 132 3.07 10.74 18.91
C LYS A 132 2.86 9.33 18.40
N ARG A 133 3.68 8.39 18.86
CA ARG A 133 3.63 6.98 18.44
C ARG A 133 2.31 6.29 18.83
N GLU A 134 1.70 6.72 19.94
CA GLU A 134 0.42 6.20 20.39
C GLU A 134 -0.71 6.56 19.42
N ASP A 135 -0.72 7.81 18.92
CA ASP A 135 -1.68 8.26 17.90
C ASP A 135 -1.44 7.53 16.56
N ALA A 136 -0.19 7.34 16.17
CA ALA A 136 0.16 6.59 14.95
C ALA A 136 -0.32 5.14 15.03
N GLY A 137 -0.08 4.46 16.16
CA GLY A 137 -0.59 3.12 16.43
C GLY A 137 -2.12 3.07 16.37
N LYS A 138 -2.79 4.03 16.99
CA LYS A 138 -4.24 4.17 16.95
C LYS A 138 -4.76 4.33 15.50
N TYR A 139 -4.20 5.26 14.72
CA TYR A 139 -4.66 5.51 13.35
C TYR A 139 -4.45 4.29 12.45
N MET A 140 -3.31 3.61 12.57
CA MET A 140 -3.05 2.38 11.83
C MET A 140 -3.97 1.23 12.28
N GLY A 141 -4.21 1.08 13.59
CA GLY A 141 -5.10 0.05 14.15
C GLY A 141 -6.58 0.26 13.82
N GLU A 142 -7.02 1.51 13.65
CA GLU A 142 -8.39 1.87 13.28
C GLU A 142 -8.63 1.93 11.76
N ALA A 143 -7.57 1.84 10.95
CA ALA A 143 -7.68 1.93 9.49
C ALA A 143 -8.50 0.76 8.94
N LYS A 144 -9.60 1.08 8.25
CA LYS A 144 -10.51 0.09 7.65
C LYS A 144 -10.08 -0.22 6.23
N GLU A 145 -10.00 -1.50 5.90
CA GLU A 145 -9.59 -1.97 4.58
C GLU A 145 -10.43 -1.36 3.46
N GLU A 146 -11.75 -1.33 3.63
CA GLU A 146 -12.68 -0.80 2.65
C GLU A 146 -12.43 0.70 2.40
N ARG A 147 -12.06 1.46 3.45
CA ARG A 147 -11.73 2.88 3.31
C ARG A 147 -10.42 3.07 2.55
N LEU A 148 -9.38 2.35 2.91
CA LEU A 148 -8.09 2.42 2.24
C LEU A 148 -8.22 2.06 0.75
N GLU A 149 -8.96 1.01 0.44
CA GLU A 149 -9.23 0.60 -0.94
C GLU A 149 -10.06 1.64 -1.70
N SER A 150 -11.07 2.23 -1.06
CA SER A 150 -11.89 3.28 -1.65
C SER A 150 -11.07 4.53 -1.99
N ILE A 151 -10.09 4.91 -1.16
CA ILE A 151 -9.13 5.99 -1.44
C ILE A 151 -8.28 5.63 -2.68
N MET A 152 -7.72 4.42 -2.74
CA MET A 152 -6.93 3.96 -3.88
C MET A 152 -7.73 3.97 -5.18
N GLN A 153 -8.96 3.42 -5.17
CA GLN A 153 -9.86 3.41 -6.32
C GLN A 153 -10.25 4.84 -6.75
N GLY A 154 -10.47 5.74 -5.79
CA GLY A 154 -10.72 7.15 -6.03
C GLY A 154 -9.57 7.83 -6.76
N ALA A 155 -8.33 7.63 -6.30
CA ALA A 155 -7.11 8.14 -6.93
C ALA A 155 -6.92 7.61 -8.36
N VAL A 156 -7.14 6.30 -8.54
CA VAL A 156 -7.07 5.64 -9.86
C VAL A 156 -8.11 6.20 -10.83
N LYS A 157 -9.32 6.54 -10.35
CA LYS A 157 -10.36 7.20 -11.15
C LYS A 157 -10.02 8.65 -11.43
N PHE A 158 -9.50 9.39 -10.44
CA PHE A 158 -9.08 10.79 -10.56
C PHE A 158 -7.99 10.98 -11.61
N ALA A 159 -7.00 10.08 -11.68
CA ALA A 159 -5.94 10.10 -12.68
C ALA A 159 -6.45 9.88 -14.13
N GLY A 160 -7.65 9.32 -14.28
CA GLY A 160 -8.29 9.12 -15.57
C GLY A 160 -8.05 7.75 -16.20
N LYS A 161 -8.89 7.43 -17.20
CA LYS A 161 -8.97 6.08 -17.79
C LYS A 161 -7.69 5.59 -18.48
N ARG A 162 -6.83 6.50 -18.95
CA ARG A 162 -5.60 6.19 -19.69
C ARG A 162 -4.34 6.29 -18.85
N ALA A 163 -4.48 6.49 -17.54
CA ALA A 163 -3.36 6.59 -16.62
C ALA A 163 -2.65 5.24 -16.47
N GLN A 164 -1.33 5.28 -16.38
CA GLN A 164 -0.43 4.18 -16.01
C GLN A 164 0.15 4.50 -14.64
N PHE A 165 0.23 3.52 -13.77
CA PHE A 165 0.58 3.71 -12.38
C PHE A 165 1.84 2.93 -11.99
N ALA A 166 2.70 3.58 -11.26
CA ALA A 166 3.58 2.91 -10.32
C ALA A 166 3.24 3.35 -8.91
N SER A 167 3.54 2.51 -7.94
CA SER A 167 3.32 2.79 -6.52
C SER A 167 4.61 2.69 -5.73
N VAL A 168 4.74 3.48 -4.67
CA VAL A 168 5.85 3.41 -3.71
C VAL A 168 5.33 3.72 -2.31
N GLY A 169 5.88 3.02 -1.32
CA GLY A 169 5.55 3.28 0.07
C GLY A 169 6.52 2.63 1.05
N TRP A 170 6.50 3.10 2.30
CA TRP A 170 7.38 2.69 3.37
C TRP A 170 6.57 2.18 4.56
N CYS A 171 7.05 1.16 5.25
CA CYS A 171 6.38 0.60 6.43
C CYS A 171 4.92 0.21 6.11
N PHE A 172 3.94 0.78 6.79
CA PHE A 172 2.52 0.66 6.46
C PHE A 172 2.25 0.94 4.97
N GLY A 173 2.81 2.04 4.46
CA GLY A 173 2.72 2.40 3.05
C GLY A 173 3.36 1.41 2.09
N GLY A 174 4.37 0.65 2.53
CA GLY A 174 4.98 -0.39 1.71
C GLY A 174 3.99 -1.51 1.36
N GLY A 175 3.20 -1.97 2.33
CA GLY A 175 2.11 -2.91 2.08
C GLY A 175 0.95 -2.28 1.30
N LEU A 176 0.66 -1.00 1.53
CA LEU A 176 -0.35 -0.28 0.75
C LEU A 176 0.09 -0.11 -0.71
N SER A 177 1.38 0.07 -0.99
CA SER A 177 1.92 0.10 -2.35
C SER A 177 1.64 -1.19 -3.10
N LEU A 178 1.90 -2.35 -2.48
CA LEU A 178 1.58 -3.66 -3.06
C LEU A 178 0.07 -3.82 -3.31
N LYS A 179 -0.75 -3.43 -2.34
CA LYS A 179 -2.21 -3.47 -2.48
C LYS A 179 -2.70 -2.54 -3.60
N SER A 180 -2.14 -1.35 -3.71
CA SER A 180 -2.44 -0.39 -4.79
C SER A 180 -2.14 -0.98 -6.16
N ALA A 181 -0.99 -1.63 -6.34
CA ALA A 181 -0.64 -2.26 -7.61
C ALA A 181 -1.66 -3.34 -8.04
N ILE A 182 -2.31 -4.01 -7.08
CA ILE A 182 -3.44 -4.92 -7.36
C ILE A 182 -4.68 -4.10 -7.79
N VAL A 183 -5.04 -3.04 -7.06
CA VAL A 183 -6.19 -2.16 -7.37
C VAL A 183 -6.04 -1.46 -8.72
N GLU A 184 -4.84 -1.09 -9.10
CA GLU A 184 -4.49 -0.47 -10.39
C GLU A 184 -4.73 -1.44 -11.56
N GLY A 185 -4.66 -2.74 -11.30
CA GLY A 185 -4.92 -3.82 -12.27
C GLY A 185 -3.97 -3.74 -13.47
N LYS A 186 -4.49 -3.86 -14.69
CA LYS A 186 -3.70 -3.82 -15.93
C LYS A 186 -2.99 -2.48 -16.20
N ARG A 187 -3.25 -1.46 -15.39
CA ARG A 187 -2.61 -0.14 -15.50
C ARG A 187 -1.40 0.00 -14.58
N ALA A 188 -1.17 -0.96 -13.69
CA ALA A 188 0.03 -1.05 -12.88
C ALA A 188 1.24 -1.36 -13.76
N VAL A 189 2.26 -0.54 -13.72
CA VAL A 189 3.52 -0.71 -14.45
C VAL A 189 4.71 -0.97 -13.53
N GLY A 190 4.59 -0.68 -12.22
CA GLY A 190 5.64 -0.90 -11.23
C GLY A 190 5.13 -0.82 -9.80
N CYS A 191 5.81 -1.53 -8.89
CA CYS A 191 5.53 -1.47 -7.45
C CYS A 191 6.85 -1.45 -6.68
N LEU A 192 7.03 -0.43 -5.84
CA LEU A 192 8.17 -0.28 -4.92
C LEU A 192 7.70 -0.44 -3.49
N MET A 193 8.32 -1.36 -2.77
CA MET A 193 7.94 -1.72 -1.41
C MET A 193 9.14 -1.61 -0.47
N TYR A 194 9.12 -0.67 0.46
CA TYR A 194 10.14 -0.52 1.49
C TYR A 194 9.62 -1.08 2.81
N TYR A 195 10.28 -2.10 3.34
CA TYR A 195 10.01 -2.76 4.63
C TYR A 195 8.52 -2.80 5.02
N GLY A 196 7.67 -3.07 4.04
CA GLY A 196 6.22 -3.18 4.23
C GLY A 196 5.77 -4.63 4.46
N MET A 197 4.66 -4.79 5.17
CA MET A 197 4.02 -6.09 5.37
C MET A 197 3.51 -6.64 4.04
N PRO A 198 3.94 -7.84 3.61
CA PRO A 198 3.51 -8.41 2.35
C PRO A 198 2.10 -9.02 2.42
N ILE A 199 1.48 -9.16 1.27
CA ILE A 199 0.26 -9.96 1.11
C ILE A 199 0.62 -11.45 1.12
N LYS A 200 -0.03 -12.23 1.98
CA LYS A 200 0.18 -13.68 2.11
C LYS A 200 -0.67 -14.50 1.14
N ASP A 201 -1.85 -13.98 0.80
CA ASP A 201 -2.82 -14.65 -0.08
C ASP A 201 -2.31 -14.76 -1.52
N VAL A 202 -1.97 -15.99 -1.92
CA VAL A 202 -1.46 -16.31 -3.25
C VAL A 202 -2.48 -15.99 -4.35
N GLU A 203 -3.79 -16.18 -4.09
CA GLU A 203 -4.82 -15.88 -5.08
C GLU A 203 -4.94 -14.38 -5.33
N LYS A 204 -4.80 -13.55 -4.27
CA LYS A 204 -4.67 -12.09 -4.44
C LYS A 204 -3.41 -11.73 -5.22
N LEU A 205 -2.27 -12.34 -4.92
CA LEU A 205 -1.02 -12.09 -5.64
C LEU A 205 -1.11 -12.46 -7.13
N LYS A 206 -1.87 -13.48 -7.51
CA LYS A 206 -2.12 -13.84 -8.92
C LYS A 206 -2.78 -12.70 -9.72
N THR A 207 -3.52 -11.82 -9.07
CA THR A 207 -4.17 -10.68 -9.74
C THR A 207 -3.23 -9.50 -10.02
N LEU A 208 -2.02 -9.50 -9.46
CA LEU A 208 -1.01 -8.48 -9.70
C LEU A 208 -0.59 -8.49 -11.18
N ASN A 209 -0.49 -7.31 -11.80
CA ASN A 209 -0.16 -7.17 -13.22
C ASN A 209 1.22 -6.53 -13.47
N THR A 210 2.03 -6.37 -12.45
CA THR A 210 3.41 -5.85 -12.53
C THR A 210 4.33 -6.69 -11.64
N ASP A 211 5.63 -6.51 -11.80
CA ASP A 211 6.63 -6.99 -10.85
C ASP A 211 6.68 -6.08 -9.62
N VAL A 212 7.29 -6.58 -8.56
CA VAL A 212 7.54 -5.85 -7.31
C VAL A 212 9.04 -5.75 -7.10
N LYS A 213 9.50 -4.54 -6.74
CA LYS A 213 10.84 -4.32 -6.24
C LYS A 213 10.77 -4.01 -4.75
N GLY A 214 11.38 -4.88 -3.93
CA GLY A 214 11.29 -4.86 -2.47
C GLY A 214 12.63 -4.56 -1.79
N TYR A 215 12.61 -3.70 -0.76
CA TYR A 215 13.74 -3.41 0.11
C TYR A 215 13.36 -3.68 1.54
N PHE A 216 14.00 -4.65 2.18
CA PHE A 216 13.62 -5.13 3.50
C PHE A 216 14.75 -4.98 4.50
N SER A 217 14.39 -4.93 5.78
CA SER A 217 15.30 -4.81 6.90
C SER A 217 15.66 -6.20 7.44
N GLY A 218 16.94 -6.47 7.64
CA GLY A 218 17.42 -7.76 8.17
C GLY A 218 17.39 -7.81 9.69
N ARG A 219 17.45 -6.64 10.36
CA ARG A 219 17.42 -6.51 11.81
C ARG A 219 16.04 -6.12 12.31
N GLU A 220 15.00 -6.79 11.79
CA GLU A 220 13.61 -6.50 12.09
C GLU A 220 12.92 -7.68 12.76
N LYS A 221 12.02 -7.37 13.72
CA LYS A 221 11.26 -8.36 14.48
C LYS A 221 10.02 -8.86 13.73
N TRP A 222 9.27 -7.95 13.08
CA TRP A 222 7.93 -8.25 12.53
C TRP A 222 7.96 -8.67 11.06
N ILE A 223 8.60 -7.86 10.19
CA ILE A 223 8.77 -8.18 8.77
C ILE A 223 10.17 -8.75 8.57
N ASN A 224 10.49 -9.77 9.35
CA ASN A 224 11.81 -10.40 9.40
C ASN A 224 12.10 -11.22 8.13
N LYS A 225 13.32 -11.76 8.07
CA LYS A 225 13.78 -12.57 6.93
C LYS A 225 12.82 -13.70 6.56
N THR A 226 12.26 -14.40 7.54
CA THR A 226 11.31 -15.51 7.31
C THR A 226 10.05 -15.03 6.60
N VAL A 227 9.48 -13.89 7.02
CA VAL A 227 8.30 -13.28 6.37
C VAL A 227 8.63 -12.86 4.93
N VAL A 228 9.81 -12.31 4.69
CA VAL A 228 10.24 -11.90 3.34
C VAL A 228 10.47 -13.11 2.42
N GLU A 229 11.09 -14.18 2.93
CA GLU A 229 11.30 -15.42 2.18
C GLU A 229 9.98 -16.15 1.86
N GLU A 230 9.02 -16.14 2.78
CA GLU A 230 7.66 -16.62 2.53
C GLU A 230 6.96 -15.80 1.44
N PHE A 231 7.08 -14.48 1.49
CA PHE A 231 6.55 -13.61 0.44
C PHE A 231 7.16 -13.92 -0.92
N ALA A 232 8.48 -14.11 -1.01
CA ALA A 232 9.16 -14.49 -2.25
C ALA A 232 8.65 -15.83 -2.80
N LYS A 233 8.42 -16.83 -1.93
CA LYS A 233 7.81 -18.11 -2.28
C LYS A 233 6.38 -17.92 -2.80
N ASN A 234 5.57 -17.10 -2.12
CA ASN A 234 4.19 -16.85 -2.51
C ASN A 234 4.10 -16.11 -3.86
N MET A 235 4.98 -15.13 -4.10
CA MET A 235 5.10 -14.46 -5.40
C MET A 235 5.46 -15.44 -6.52
N THR A 236 6.43 -16.33 -6.28
CA THR A 236 6.80 -17.40 -7.23
C THR A 236 5.62 -18.34 -7.51
N THR A 237 4.91 -18.78 -6.46
CA THR A 237 3.71 -19.63 -6.58
C THR A 237 2.59 -18.93 -7.34
N ALA A 238 2.45 -17.62 -7.19
CA ALA A 238 1.51 -16.80 -7.95
C ALA A 238 1.94 -16.55 -9.40
N GLY A 239 3.14 -16.97 -9.81
CA GLY A 239 3.72 -16.68 -11.13
C GLY A 239 4.10 -15.20 -11.30
N LYS A 240 4.46 -14.53 -10.21
CA LYS A 240 4.83 -13.10 -10.20
C LYS A 240 6.30 -12.92 -9.85
N VAL A 241 6.86 -11.79 -10.28
CA VAL A 241 8.27 -11.45 -10.08
C VAL A 241 8.41 -10.55 -8.87
N LEU A 242 9.26 -10.95 -7.93
CA LEU A 242 9.76 -10.13 -6.83
C LEU A 242 11.28 -10.00 -6.97
N ASP A 243 11.76 -8.79 -7.26
CA ASP A 243 13.18 -8.43 -7.17
C ASP A 243 13.39 -7.74 -5.81
N TYR A 244 14.11 -8.39 -4.90
CA TYR A 244 14.25 -7.87 -3.55
C TYR A 244 15.65 -7.98 -2.98
N LYS A 245 15.95 -7.10 -2.02
CA LYS A 245 17.17 -7.15 -1.22
C LYS A 245 16.85 -6.94 0.26
N ILE A 246 17.49 -7.73 1.12
CA ILE A 246 17.45 -7.57 2.57
C ILE A 246 18.75 -6.86 2.97
N TYR A 247 18.62 -5.72 3.64
CA TYR A 247 19.73 -4.90 4.12
C TYR A 247 20.03 -5.22 5.58
N ASP A 248 21.28 -5.19 5.97
CA ASP A 248 21.67 -5.28 7.38
C ASP A 248 21.35 -3.96 8.11
N ALA A 249 20.09 -3.66 8.20
CA ALA A 249 19.53 -2.41 8.73
C ALA A 249 18.28 -2.72 9.57
N GLU A 250 17.88 -1.75 10.40
CA GLU A 250 16.65 -1.82 11.18
C GLU A 250 15.44 -1.31 10.41
N HIS A 251 14.22 -1.54 10.96
CA HIS A 251 12.99 -1.00 10.40
C HIS A 251 13.05 0.53 10.28
N GLY A 252 12.60 1.06 9.14
CA GLY A 252 12.60 2.51 8.90
C GLY A 252 13.97 3.07 8.51
N PHE A 253 14.92 2.24 8.06
CA PHE A 253 16.25 2.68 7.64
C PHE A 253 16.25 3.78 6.56
N ALA A 254 15.21 3.86 5.75
CA ALA A 254 15.06 4.89 4.71
C ALA A 254 14.29 6.14 5.16
N ASN A 255 13.92 6.25 6.44
CA ASN A 255 13.24 7.41 6.98
C ASN A 255 14.23 8.35 7.69
N PRO A 256 14.49 9.56 7.15
CA PRO A 256 15.47 10.47 7.72
C PRO A 256 15.10 11.06 9.09
N SER A 257 13.84 10.88 9.53
CA SER A 257 13.41 11.27 10.89
C SER A 257 13.60 10.15 11.93
N ASN A 258 13.98 8.95 11.49
CA ASN A 258 14.16 7.80 12.37
C ASN A 258 15.62 7.72 12.85
N PRO A 259 15.90 7.49 14.15
CA PRO A 259 17.25 7.21 14.64
C PRO A 259 17.95 6.02 13.96
N ALA A 260 17.18 5.07 13.42
CA ALA A 260 17.69 3.93 12.65
C ALA A 260 18.01 4.27 11.18
N PHE A 261 17.98 5.56 10.80
CA PHE A 261 18.29 5.99 9.44
C PHE A 261 19.67 5.54 9.00
N ASP A 262 19.73 4.77 7.92
CA ASP A 262 20.96 4.34 7.27
C ASP A 262 21.11 5.09 5.94
N LYS A 263 22.01 6.05 5.93
CA LYS A 263 22.25 6.90 4.75
C LYS A 263 22.68 6.09 3.52
N ALA A 264 23.61 5.13 3.69
CA ALA A 264 24.15 4.37 2.57
C ALA A 264 23.08 3.45 1.96
N ALA A 265 22.34 2.71 2.79
CA ALA A 265 21.23 1.88 2.33
C ALA A 265 20.12 2.72 1.69
N THR A 266 19.84 3.92 2.23
CA THR A 266 18.84 4.83 1.67
C THR A 266 19.24 5.36 0.30
N GLU A 267 20.47 5.82 0.13
CA GLU A 267 20.98 6.32 -1.16
C GLU A 267 20.96 5.21 -2.21
N GLU A 268 21.41 4.01 -1.86
CA GLU A 268 21.39 2.85 -2.77
C GLU A 268 19.96 2.49 -3.20
N THR A 269 19.05 2.34 -2.23
CA THR A 269 17.67 1.95 -2.53
C THR A 269 16.91 3.02 -3.30
N TYR A 270 17.15 4.29 -2.98
CA TYR A 270 16.55 5.40 -3.70
C TYR A 270 17.02 5.48 -5.15
N ALA A 271 18.34 5.40 -5.39
CA ALA A 271 18.90 5.38 -6.75
C ALA A 271 18.36 4.20 -7.58
N ALA A 272 18.28 3.00 -6.96
CA ALA A 272 17.70 1.82 -7.60
C ALA A 272 16.20 2.01 -7.90
N SER A 273 15.45 2.70 -7.02
CA SER A 273 14.04 3.03 -7.22
C SER A 273 13.83 4.00 -8.38
N ILE A 274 14.64 5.05 -8.48
CA ILE A 274 14.58 6.00 -9.60
C ILE A 274 14.86 5.28 -10.92
N LYS A 275 15.91 4.45 -10.97
CA LYS A 275 16.22 3.64 -12.16
C LYS A 275 15.07 2.72 -12.56
N TYR A 276 14.47 2.03 -11.59
CA TYR A 276 13.32 1.17 -11.81
C TYR A 276 12.12 1.96 -12.35
N LEU A 277 11.75 3.08 -11.72
CA LEU A 277 10.63 3.90 -12.15
C LEU A 277 10.84 4.49 -13.55
N LYS A 278 12.05 4.96 -13.86
CA LYS A 278 12.39 5.44 -15.21
C LYS A 278 12.16 4.36 -16.26
N MET A 279 12.65 3.15 -16.01
CA MET A 279 12.44 2.00 -16.88
C MET A 279 10.95 1.68 -17.05
N LYS A 280 10.18 1.67 -15.95
CA LYS A 280 8.76 1.34 -15.95
C LYS A 280 7.90 2.37 -16.67
N PHE A 281 8.26 3.62 -16.58
CA PHE A 281 7.56 4.70 -17.27
C PHE A 281 8.11 4.97 -18.69
N GLY A 282 9.23 4.40 -19.07
CA GLY A 282 9.88 4.66 -20.35
C GLY A 282 10.37 6.12 -20.47
N ILE A 283 11.15 6.58 -19.48
CA ILE A 283 11.74 7.93 -19.43
C ILE A 283 13.22 7.88 -19.05
#